data_db2e5cce8b81dacac01b70f5b43f8d87
#
_entry.id   db2e5cce8b81dacac01b70f5b43f8d87
#
_cell.length_a   1.000
_cell.length_b   1.000
_cell.length_c   1.000
_cell.angle_alpha   90.00
_cell.angle_beta   90.00
_cell.angle_gamma   90.00
#
_symmetry.space_group_name_H-M   'P 1'
#
loop_
_entity.id
_entity.type
_entity.pdbx_description
1 polymer ?
#
loop_
_entity_poly.entity_id
_entity_poly.type
_entity_poly.pdbx_seq_one_letter_code
_entity_poly.pdbx_strand_id
1 'polypeptide(L)'
;MRNSVSVRFGAAVLAGAEPVFLPATAETGFLPDISAIGDDVLARAALFYYCSPANPQGAIANIDTLKTLVRTARQHDFILAADECYAEIYDRNVAPPPGMAEACAALDGALDNVAIFNSLSKRSSAPGLRAGFVAGEAEFIRRYARLRDYGGAPPPLPLLAAAVALWRDEAHVSDSRELYRRKFDLAEAAL
;
A
#
# COMPACT_ATOMS: atom_id res chain seq x y z
N MET A 1 8.79 -15.20 -8.61
CA MET A 1 7.83 -14.09 -8.55
C MET A 1 6.46 -14.54 -8.01
N ARG A 2 6.37 -15.16 -6.81
CA ARG A 2 5.08 -15.72 -6.35
C ARG A 2 4.64 -15.24 -4.96
N ASN A 3 5.42 -14.43 -4.22
CA ASN A 3 5.17 -14.30 -2.78
C ASN A 3 4.18 -13.19 -2.35
N SER A 4 4.06 -12.07 -3.04
CA SER A 4 3.07 -11.03 -2.67
C SER A 4 1.68 -11.33 -3.22
N VAL A 5 1.61 -11.89 -4.42
CA VAL A 5 0.36 -12.32 -5.06
C VAL A 5 -0.27 -13.49 -4.29
N SER A 6 0.53 -14.44 -3.80
CA SER A 6 0.01 -15.63 -3.11
C SER A 6 -0.71 -15.34 -1.80
N VAL A 7 -0.23 -14.38 -1.00
CA VAL A 7 -0.88 -14.01 0.27
C VAL A 7 -2.22 -13.31 0.03
N ARG A 8 -2.29 -12.35 -0.90
CA ARG A 8 -3.54 -11.64 -1.24
C ARG A 8 -4.56 -12.58 -1.88
N PHE A 9 -4.10 -13.46 -2.77
CA PHE A 9 -4.91 -14.51 -3.36
C PHE A 9 -5.50 -15.43 -2.28
N GLY A 10 -4.66 -15.97 -1.39
CA GLY A 10 -5.10 -16.84 -0.31
C GLY A 10 -6.12 -16.15 0.61
N ALA A 11 -5.92 -14.87 0.95
CA ALA A 11 -6.85 -14.11 1.76
C ALA A 11 -8.21 -13.90 1.06
N ALA A 12 -8.23 -13.61 -0.24
CA ALA A 12 -9.46 -13.47 -1.01
C ALA A 12 -10.26 -14.79 -1.02
N VAL A 13 -9.59 -15.90 -1.32
CA VAL A 13 -10.22 -17.23 -1.33
C VAL A 13 -10.77 -17.61 0.05
N LEU A 14 -10.01 -17.38 1.13
CA LEU A 14 -10.46 -17.63 2.50
C LEU A 14 -11.66 -16.76 2.90
N ALA A 15 -11.77 -15.56 2.34
CA ALA A 15 -12.92 -14.69 2.52
C ALA A 15 -14.12 -15.06 1.62
N GLY A 16 -14.02 -16.09 0.79
CA GLY A 16 -15.06 -16.49 -0.16
C GLY A 16 -15.17 -15.59 -1.39
N ALA A 17 -14.16 -14.75 -1.65
CA ALA A 17 -14.14 -13.87 -2.80
C ALA A 17 -13.43 -14.52 -4.01
N GLU A 18 -13.83 -14.10 -5.20
CA GLU A 18 -13.15 -14.47 -6.45
C GLU A 18 -12.03 -13.48 -6.75
N PRO A 19 -10.75 -13.91 -6.77
CA PRO A 19 -9.65 -13.02 -7.09
C PRO A 19 -9.52 -12.80 -8.60
N VAL A 20 -9.56 -11.54 -9.02
CA VAL A 20 -9.31 -11.10 -10.40
C VAL A 20 -7.93 -10.45 -10.45
N PHE A 21 -7.09 -10.86 -11.40
CA PHE A 21 -5.73 -10.35 -11.56
C PHE A 21 -5.63 -9.38 -12.72
N LEU A 22 -5.03 -8.22 -12.45
CA LEU A 22 -4.64 -7.28 -13.48
C LEU A 22 -3.16 -7.45 -13.82
N PRO A 23 -2.80 -7.45 -15.10
CA PRO A 23 -1.41 -7.47 -15.51
C PRO A 23 -0.75 -6.14 -15.16
N ALA A 24 0.56 -6.21 -14.80
CA ALA A 24 1.44 -5.07 -14.63
C ALA A 24 2.66 -5.32 -15.53
N THR A 25 2.57 -4.88 -16.76
CA THR A 25 3.52 -5.15 -17.85
C THR A 25 4.29 -3.90 -18.23
N ALA A 26 5.26 -4.00 -19.12
CA ALA A 26 6.00 -2.85 -19.61
C ALA A 26 5.07 -1.82 -20.30
N GLU A 27 4.03 -2.28 -20.99
CA GLU A 27 3.05 -1.43 -21.67
C GLU A 27 2.22 -0.60 -20.68
N THR A 28 2.00 -1.12 -19.46
CA THR A 28 1.30 -0.40 -18.38
C THR A 28 2.25 0.32 -17.42
N GLY A 29 3.54 0.42 -17.76
CA GLY A 29 4.56 0.99 -16.87
C GLY A 29 4.74 0.17 -15.59
N PHE A 30 4.48 -1.14 -15.64
CA PHE A 30 4.55 -2.07 -14.52
C PHE A 30 3.59 -1.78 -13.35
N LEU A 31 2.52 -1.03 -13.62
CA LEU A 31 1.41 -0.79 -12.69
C LEU A 31 0.13 -1.42 -13.26
N PRO A 32 -0.79 -1.92 -12.41
CA PRO A 32 -2.08 -2.39 -12.90
C PRO A 32 -2.92 -1.21 -13.37
N ASP A 33 -3.54 -1.36 -14.54
CA ASP A 33 -4.45 -0.37 -15.11
C ASP A 33 -5.90 -0.70 -14.74
N ILE A 34 -6.50 0.13 -13.89
CA ILE A 34 -7.89 -0.06 -13.45
C ILE A 34 -8.89 0.15 -14.60
N SER A 35 -8.54 0.92 -15.62
CA SER A 35 -9.42 1.17 -16.78
C SER A 35 -9.57 -0.06 -17.67
N ALA A 36 -8.70 -1.05 -17.51
CA ALA A 36 -8.79 -2.32 -18.20
C ALA A 36 -9.78 -3.32 -17.57
N ILE A 37 -10.41 -2.96 -16.43
CA ILE A 37 -11.40 -3.80 -15.76
C ILE A 37 -12.77 -3.56 -16.39
N GLY A 38 -13.43 -4.64 -16.81
CA GLY A 38 -14.81 -4.56 -17.33
C GLY A 38 -15.82 -4.14 -16.25
N ASP A 39 -16.86 -3.42 -16.66
CA ASP A 39 -17.91 -2.92 -15.77
C ASP A 39 -18.60 -4.04 -14.96
N ASP A 40 -18.71 -5.23 -15.53
CA ASP A 40 -19.28 -6.42 -14.87
C ASP A 40 -18.43 -6.88 -13.66
N VAL A 41 -17.12 -6.71 -13.72
CA VAL A 41 -16.21 -7.00 -12.61
C VAL A 41 -16.25 -5.87 -11.60
N LEU A 42 -16.21 -4.60 -12.04
CA LEU A 42 -16.29 -3.44 -11.16
C LEU A 42 -17.59 -3.40 -10.35
N ALA A 43 -18.73 -3.75 -10.97
CA ALA A 43 -20.04 -3.77 -10.31
C ALA A 43 -20.16 -4.79 -9.17
N ARG A 44 -19.30 -5.81 -9.14
CA ARG A 44 -19.27 -6.84 -8.07
C ARG A 44 -17.98 -6.81 -7.24
N ALA A 45 -17.10 -5.84 -7.49
CA ALA A 45 -15.86 -5.68 -6.73
C ALA A 45 -16.18 -5.27 -5.30
N ALA A 46 -15.61 -5.96 -4.32
CA ALA A 46 -15.67 -5.59 -2.91
C ALA A 46 -14.40 -4.87 -2.46
N LEU A 47 -13.25 -5.20 -3.08
CA LEU A 47 -11.97 -4.66 -2.70
C LEU A 47 -10.99 -4.70 -3.88
N PHE A 48 -10.24 -3.62 -4.05
CA PHE A 48 -9.15 -3.53 -5.01
C PHE A 48 -7.83 -3.25 -4.30
N TYR A 49 -6.84 -4.14 -4.46
CA TYR A 49 -5.49 -3.96 -3.93
C TYR A 49 -4.61 -3.20 -4.90
N TYR A 50 -4.03 -2.10 -4.43
CA TYR A 50 -3.06 -1.32 -5.18
C TYR A 50 -1.79 -1.08 -4.37
N CYS A 51 -0.63 -1.47 -4.92
CA CYS A 51 0.66 -1.30 -4.27
C CYS A 51 1.49 -0.25 -5.03
N SER A 52 1.82 0.84 -4.37
CA SER A 52 2.70 1.87 -4.92
C SER A 52 3.55 2.47 -3.80
N PRO A 53 4.89 2.41 -3.91
CA PRO A 53 5.69 1.76 -4.95
C PRO A 53 5.44 0.25 -5.05
N ALA A 54 5.43 -0.26 -6.28
CA ALA A 54 5.06 -1.64 -6.57
C ALA A 54 6.18 -2.63 -6.20
N ASN A 55 5.79 -3.77 -5.65
CA ASN A 55 6.72 -4.87 -5.36
C ASN A 55 6.35 -6.09 -6.21
N PRO A 56 7.24 -6.61 -7.08
CA PRO A 56 8.69 -6.38 -7.12
C PRO A 56 9.15 -5.32 -8.14
N GLN A 57 8.26 -4.68 -8.89
CA GLN A 57 8.59 -3.89 -10.07
C GLN A 57 9.27 -2.55 -9.77
N GLY A 58 9.05 -1.98 -8.56
CA GLY A 58 9.54 -0.67 -8.18
C GLY A 58 8.80 0.51 -8.81
N ALA A 59 7.80 0.25 -9.66
CA ALA A 59 7.02 1.29 -10.32
C ALA A 59 6.23 2.14 -9.33
N ILE A 60 6.16 3.46 -9.60
CA ILE A 60 5.49 4.44 -8.75
C ILE A 60 4.32 5.04 -9.52
N ALA A 61 3.13 4.99 -8.94
CA ALA A 61 1.97 5.66 -9.49
C ALA A 61 2.08 7.18 -9.31
N ASN A 62 1.71 7.93 -10.34
CA ASN A 62 1.58 9.37 -10.22
C ASN A 62 0.26 9.76 -9.53
N ILE A 63 0.15 11.04 -9.12
CA ILE A 63 -1.00 11.54 -8.38
C ILE A 63 -2.32 11.43 -9.17
N ASP A 64 -2.29 11.57 -10.49
CA ASP A 64 -3.49 11.48 -11.32
C ASP A 64 -4.00 10.04 -11.44
N THR A 65 -3.11 9.06 -11.49
CA THR A 65 -3.45 7.65 -11.38
C THR A 65 -4.13 7.36 -10.04
N LEU A 66 -3.56 7.85 -8.92
CA LEU A 66 -4.14 7.66 -7.59
C LEU A 66 -5.52 8.31 -7.47
N LYS A 67 -5.69 9.53 -7.98
CA LYS A 67 -7.01 10.21 -8.03
C LYS A 67 -8.04 9.42 -8.86
N THR A 68 -7.62 8.82 -9.96
CA THR A 68 -8.49 7.98 -10.79
C THR A 68 -8.93 6.75 -10.01
N LEU A 69 -8.02 6.07 -9.31
CA LEU A 69 -8.34 4.93 -8.45
C LEU A 69 -9.37 5.28 -7.38
N VAL A 70 -9.20 6.43 -6.69
CA VAL A 70 -10.16 6.91 -5.67
C VAL A 70 -11.54 7.15 -6.29
N ARG A 71 -11.61 7.85 -7.44
CA ARG A 71 -12.89 8.11 -8.12
C ARG A 71 -13.59 6.82 -8.52
N THR A 72 -12.85 5.87 -9.08
CA THR A 72 -13.41 4.56 -9.50
C THR A 72 -13.91 3.77 -8.29
N ALA A 73 -13.16 3.75 -7.18
CA ALA A 73 -13.57 3.09 -5.96
C ALA A 73 -14.89 3.65 -5.41
N ARG A 74 -15.03 4.97 -5.38
CA ARG A 74 -16.26 5.66 -4.95
C ARG A 74 -17.42 5.45 -5.91
N GLN A 75 -17.17 5.47 -7.22
CA GLN A 75 -18.19 5.26 -8.25
C GLN A 75 -18.81 3.86 -8.18
N HIS A 76 -18.01 2.85 -7.87
CA HIS A 76 -18.42 1.44 -7.88
C HIS A 76 -18.56 0.84 -6.46
N ASP A 77 -18.41 1.67 -5.42
CA ASP A 77 -18.63 1.32 -4.00
C ASP A 77 -17.80 0.11 -3.52
N PHE A 78 -16.51 0.07 -3.89
CA PHE A 78 -15.58 -0.91 -3.35
C PHE A 78 -14.47 -0.25 -2.52
N ILE A 79 -13.81 -1.00 -1.63
CA ILE A 79 -12.68 -0.50 -0.86
C ILE A 79 -11.39 -0.56 -1.70
N LEU A 80 -10.74 0.58 -1.86
CA LEU A 80 -9.38 0.69 -2.41
C LEU A 80 -8.36 0.49 -1.28
N ALA A 81 -7.73 -0.68 -1.25
CA ALA A 81 -6.67 -1.01 -0.29
C ALA A 81 -5.30 -0.61 -0.84
N ALA A 82 -4.79 0.54 -0.41
CA ALA A 82 -3.51 1.09 -0.81
C ALA A 82 -2.38 0.53 0.06
N ASP A 83 -1.48 -0.24 -0.53
CA ASP A 83 -0.26 -0.75 0.12
C ASP A 83 0.89 0.21 -0.15
N GLU A 84 1.22 1.04 0.83
CA GLU A 84 2.27 2.07 0.78
C GLU A 84 3.52 1.68 1.59
N CYS A 85 3.72 0.39 1.83
CA CYS A 85 4.83 -0.08 2.68
C CYS A 85 6.22 0.31 2.15
N TYR A 86 6.36 0.66 0.89
CA TYR A 86 7.63 1.06 0.26
C TYR A 86 7.76 2.57 0.03
N ALA A 87 6.83 3.39 0.52
CA ALA A 87 6.81 4.84 0.27
C ALA A 87 8.10 5.58 0.66
N GLU A 88 8.85 5.06 1.64
CA GLU A 88 10.10 5.66 2.12
C GLU A 88 11.37 5.19 1.38
N ILE A 89 11.23 4.24 0.43
CA ILE A 89 12.37 3.72 -0.34
C ILE A 89 12.27 4.24 -1.77
N TYR A 90 12.99 5.32 -2.06
CA TYR A 90 13.04 5.93 -3.38
C TYR A 90 14.42 6.55 -3.65
N ASP A 91 14.77 6.67 -4.94
CA ASP A 91 16.03 7.24 -5.37
C ASP A 91 16.11 8.75 -5.09
N ARG A 92 17.37 9.29 -5.01
CA ARG A 92 17.61 10.72 -4.78
C ARG A 92 17.17 11.61 -5.94
N ASN A 93 17.11 11.04 -7.14
CA ASN A 93 16.80 11.76 -8.37
C ASN A 93 15.30 11.79 -8.69
N VAL A 94 14.45 11.18 -7.84
CA VAL A 94 13.00 11.17 -7.99
C VAL A 94 12.33 11.87 -6.82
N ALA A 95 11.17 12.45 -7.08
CA ALA A 95 10.34 12.99 -6.02
C ALA A 95 9.83 11.85 -5.09
N PRO A 96 9.53 12.15 -3.81
CA PRO A 96 8.84 11.19 -2.96
C PRO A 96 7.60 10.62 -3.65
N PRO A 97 7.33 9.31 -3.53
CA PRO A 97 6.11 8.72 -4.08
C PRO A 97 4.87 9.41 -3.51
N PRO A 98 3.90 9.85 -4.34
CA PRO A 98 2.66 10.39 -3.83
C PRO A 98 1.87 9.34 -3.08
N GLY A 99 1.22 9.73 -1.98
CA GLY A 99 0.38 8.87 -1.17
C GLY A 99 -1.10 8.94 -1.53
N MET A 100 -1.86 7.92 -1.16
CA MET A 100 -3.31 7.88 -1.39
C MET A 100 -4.04 8.98 -0.59
N ALA A 101 -3.55 9.32 0.61
CA ALA A 101 -4.08 10.44 1.37
C ALA A 101 -3.89 11.78 0.65
N GLU A 102 -2.77 11.96 -0.04
CA GLU A 102 -2.51 13.15 -0.88
C GLU A 102 -3.49 13.21 -2.07
N ALA A 103 -3.75 12.07 -2.70
CA ALA A 103 -4.73 11.99 -3.79
C ALA A 103 -6.14 12.34 -3.30
N CYS A 104 -6.54 11.86 -2.13
CA CYS A 104 -7.82 12.23 -1.51
C CYS A 104 -7.87 13.72 -1.17
N ALA A 105 -6.81 14.28 -0.58
CA ALA A 105 -6.71 15.70 -0.26
C ALA A 105 -6.81 16.59 -1.51
N ALA A 106 -6.24 16.14 -2.63
CA ALA A 106 -6.32 16.85 -3.92
C ALA A 106 -7.71 16.75 -4.60
N LEU A 107 -8.60 15.88 -4.11
CA LEU A 107 -9.99 15.77 -4.58
C LEU A 107 -10.93 16.62 -3.71
N ASP A 108 -11.19 16.16 -2.50
CA ASP A 108 -12.15 16.76 -1.56
C ASP A 108 -11.75 16.58 -0.08
N GLY A 109 -10.65 15.89 0.16
CA GLY A 109 -10.14 15.55 1.50
C GLY A 109 -10.82 14.37 2.19
N ALA A 110 -11.87 13.78 1.61
CA ALA A 110 -12.54 12.62 2.19
C ALA A 110 -11.74 11.33 1.92
N LEU A 111 -11.77 10.39 2.88
CA LEU A 111 -11.15 9.07 2.75
C LEU A 111 -12.19 7.97 2.44
N ASP A 112 -13.35 8.35 1.91
CA ASP A 112 -14.42 7.41 1.56
C ASP A 112 -13.90 6.35 0.56
N ASN A 113 -14.23 5.09 0.82
CA ASN A 113 -13.80 3.94 0.04
C ASN A 113 -12.27 3.69 0.02
N VAL A 114 -11.49 4.31 0.91
CA VAL A 114 -10.03 4.16 0.94
C VAL A 114 -9.55 3.55 2.26
N ALA A 115 -8.63 2.59 2.15
CA ALA A 115 -7.89 2.02 3.27
C ALA A 115 -6.39 2.01 2.94
N ILE A 116 -5.60 2.79 3.67
CA ILE A 116 -4.16 2.98 3.47
C ILE A 116 -3.42 2.11 4.46
N PHE A 117 -2.56 1.23 3.98
CA PHE A 117 -1.73 0.34 4.78
C PHE A 117 -0.27 0.77 4.72
N ASN A 118 0.34 0.95 5.88
CA ASN A 118 1.76 1.24 5.98
C ASN A 118 2.43 0.37 7.06
N SER A 119 3.77 0.26 7.03
CA SER A 119 4.50 -0.66 7.88
C SER A 119 5.88 -0.14 8.26
N LEU A 120 6.32 -0.42 9.49
CA LEU A 120 7.70 -0.21 9.92
C LEU A 120 8.70 -1.17 9.28
N SER A 121 8.22 -2.22 8.61
CA SER A 121 9.08 -3.23 7.99
C SER A 121 10.09 -2.66 7.00
N LYS A 122 9.69 -1.67 6.22
CA LYS A 122 10.54 -1.02 5.20
C LYS A 122 10.95 0.39 5.62
N ARG A 123 10.00 1.19 6.15
CA ARG A 123 10.26 2.53 6.65
C ARG A 123 11.40 2.55 7.67
N SER A 124 11.39 1.61 8.62
CA SER A 124 12.31 1.60 9.77
C SER A 124 13.24 0.37 9.78
N SER A 125 13.33 -0.39 8.69
CA SER A 125 14.09 -1.63 8.62
C SER A 125 13.81 -2.60 9.78
N ALA A 126 12.58 -2.59 10.30
CA ALA A 126 12.14 -3.32 11.48
C ALA A 126 11.04 -4.37 11.19
N PRO A 127 11.25 -5.31 10.24
CA PRO A 127 10.22 -6.28 9.86
C PRO A 127 9.85 -7.23 11.00
N GLY A 128 10.76 -7.46 11.95
CA GLY A 128 10.55 -8.34 13.10
C GLY A 128 9.55 -7.81 14.12
N LEU A 129 9.32 -6.49 14.18
CA LEU A 129 8.35 -5.90 15.10
C LEU A 129 6.89 -6.23 14.72
N ARG A 130 6.62 -6.63 13.48
CA ARG A 130 5.26 -6.92 12.98
C ARG A 130 4.28 -5.77 13.23
N ALA A 131 4.75 -4.54 13.10
CA ALA A 131 3.99 -3.33 13.37
C ALA A 131 3.77 -2.50 12.11
N GLY A 132 2.58 -1.91 12.03
CA GLY A 132 2.12 -1.03 10.98
C GLY A 132 0.83 -0.35 11.42
N PHE A 133 0.24 0.42 10.52
CA PHE A 133 -1.07 1.01 10.73
C PHE A 133 -1.95 0.86 9.49
N VAL A 134 -3.25 1.02 9.71
CA VAL A 134 -4.22 1.26 8.66
C VAL A 134 -4.97 2.56 8.96
N ALA A 135 -5.13 3.40 7.94
CA ALA A 135 -5.93 4.62 8.00
C ALA A 135 -6.89 4.65 6.82
N GLY A 136 -8.02 5.32 6.94
CA GLY A 136 -8.98 5.39 5.83
C GLY A 136 -10.40 5.68 6.27
N GLU A 137 -11.37 5.21 5.49
CA GLU A 137 -12.80 5.36 5.76
C GLU A 137 -13.18 4.91 7.17
N ALA A 138 -13.92 5.74 7.90
CA ALA A 138 -14.22 5.53 9.31
C ALA A 138 -14.99 4.23 9.57
N GLU A 139 -15.97 3.89 8.73
CA GLU A 139 -16.77 2.67 8.89
C GLU A 139 -15.92 1.42 8.60
N PHE A 140 -15.10 1.44 7.55
CA PHE A 140 -14.14 0.37 7.28
C PHE A 140 -13.20 0.16 8.48
N ILE A 141 -12.59 1.24 8.99
CA ILE A 141 -11.66 1.17 10.14
C ILE A 141 -12.36 0.60 11.38
N ARG A 142 -13.60 1.01 11.65
CA ARG A 142 -14.38 0.50 12.78
C ARG A 142 -14.63 -1.01 12.68
N ARG A 143 -15.02 -1.49 11.49
CA ARG A 143 -15.23 -2.93 11.24
C ARG A 143 -13.92 -3.71 11.28
N TYR A 144 -12.86 -3.16 10.69
CA TYR A 144 -11.53 -3.76 10.69
C TYR A 144 -10.98 -3.90 12.12
N ALA A 145 -11.08 -2.85 12.94
CA ALA A 145 -10.67 -2.89 14.34
C ALA A 145 -11.41 -4.00 15.11
N ARG A 146 -12.75 -4.07 14.96
CA ARG A 146 -13.55 -5.12 15.58
C ARG A 146 -13.14 -6.53 15.12
N LEU A 147 -12.85 -6.72 13.83
CA LEU A 147 -12.32 -8.00 13.34
C LEU A 147 -10.98 -8.34 13.98
N ARG A 148 -10.11 -7.34 14.18
CA ARG A 148 -8.80 -7.51 14.82
C ARG A 148 -8.88 -7.89 16.29
N ASP A 149 -9.91 -7.44 17.00
CA ASP A 149 -10.13 -7.82 18.41
C ASP A 149 -10.32 -9.35 18.59
N TYR A 150 -10.85 -10.03 17.57
CA TYR A 150 -11.14 -11.46 17.61
C TYR A 150 -10.26 -12.28 16.65
N GLY A 151 -9.81 -11.69 15.57
CA GLY A 151 -9.14 -12.39 14.45
C GLY A 151 -7.63 -12.46 14.54
N GLY A 152 -7.00 -12.01 15.63
CA GLY A 152 -5.55 -12.08 15.79
C GLY A 152 -5.05 -11.46 17.08
N ALA A 153 -3.94 -11.98 17.60
CA ALA A 153 -3.30 -11.41 18.78
C ALA A 153 -2.77 -10.00 18.47
N PRO A 154 -3.07 -8.99 19.32
CA PRO A 154 -2.42 -7.69 19.22
C PRO A 154 -0.93 -7.81 19.51
N PRO A 155 -0.08 -6.93 18.96
CA PRO A 155 1.32 -6.87 19.34
C PRO A 155 1.45 -6.61 20.85
N PRO A 156 2.44 -7.21 21.53
CA PRO A 156 2.71 -6.93 22.94
C PRO A 156 2.98 -5.44 23.20
N LEU A 157 2.57 -4.91 24.34
CA LEU A 157 2.72 -3.49 24.70
C LEU A 157 4.15 -2.93 24.51
N PRO A 158 5.23 -3.66 24.86
CA PRO A 158 6.59 -3.18 24.59
C PRO A 158 6.88 -2.98 23.12
N LEU A 159 6.36 -3.85 22.24
CA LEU A 159 6.51 -3.70 20.78
C LEU A 159 5.69 -2.52 20.24
N LEU A 160 4.50 -2.26 20.81
CA LEU A 160 3.72 -1.08 20.47
C LEU A 160 4.43 0.21 20.88
N ALA A 161 5.05 0.23 22.08
CA ALA A 161 5.84 1.38 22.54
C ALA A 161 7.05 1.64 21.62
N ALA A 162 7.77 0.59 21.22
CA ALA A 162 8.85 0.70 20.25
C ALA A 162 8.35 1.18 18.87
N ALA A 163 7.19 0.70 18.42
CA ALA A 163 6.58 1.14 17.18
C ALA A 163 6.22 2.64 17.22
N VAL A 164 5.65 3.11 18.32
CA VAL A 164 5.35 4.56 18.51
C VAL A 164 6.62 5.40 18.45
N ALA A 165 7.70 4.95 19.08
CA ALA A 165 8.99 5.65 19.03
C ALA A 165 9.51 5.74 17.59
N LEU A 166 9.47 4.65 16.84
CA LEU A 166 9.90 4.60 15.44
C LEU A 166 9.02 5.47 14.52
N TRP A 167 7.70 5.53 14.74
CA TRP A 167 6.82 6.42 13.96
C TRP A 167 7.05 7.90 14.23
N ARG A 168 7.60 8.26 15.38
CA ARG A 168 7.91 9.65 15.78
C ARG A 168 9.30 10.10 15.37
N ASP A 169 10.17 9.18 15.02
CA ASP A 169 11.56 9.47 14.64
C ASP A 169 11.70 9.47 13.11
N GLU A 170 12.03 10.61 12.53
CA GLU A 170 12.31 10.75 11.10
C GLU A 170 13.83 10.68 10.79
N ALA A 171 14.69 10.82 11.79
CA ALA A 171 16.14 10.80 11.56
C ALA A 171 16.61 9.44 11.02
N HIS A 172 16.22 8.34 11.68
CA HIS A 172 16.57 7.00 11.21
C HIS A 172 15.96 6.64 9.84
N VAL A 173 14.82 7.25 9.47
CA VAL A 173 14.21 7.05 8.14
C VAL A 173 15.08 7.69 7.07
N SER A 174 15.56 8.91 7.33
CA SER A 174 16.50 9.60 6.44
C SER A 174 17.79 8.81 6.26
N ASP A 175 18.37 8.30 7.36
CA ASP A 175 19.59 7.48 7.33
C ASP A 175 19.37 6.17 6.55
N SER A 176 18.25 5.51 6.79
CA SER A 176 17.87 4.29 6.08
C SER A 176 17.70 4.54 4.57
N ARG A 177 17.05 5.66 4.20
CA ARG A 177 16.88 6.06 2.80
C ARG A 177 18.23 6.29 2.13
N GLU A 178 19.15 6.97 2.78
CA GLU A 178 20.50 7.20 2.24
C GLU A 178 21.30 5.88 2.09
N LEU A 179 21.10 4.93 2.99
CA LEU A 179 21.66 3.59 2.85
C LEU A 179 21.12 2.86 1.61
N TYR A 180 19.81 2.96 1.34
CA TYR A 180 19.20 2.38 0.13
C TYR A 180 19.69 3.05 -1.15
N ARG A 181 19.84 4.37 -1.15
CA ARG A 181 20.39 5.14 -2.30
C ARG A 181 21.80 4.67 -2.68
N ARG A 182 22.67 4.46 -1.69
CA ARG A 182 23.99 3.87 -1.94
C ARG A 182 23.92 2.45 -2.52
N LYS A 183 22.92 1.66 -2.11
CA LYS A 183 22.69 0.33 -2.69
C LYS A 183 22.19 0.41 -4.14
N PHE A 184 21.37 1.39 -4.47
CA PHE A 184 20.95 1.63 -5.85
C PHE A 184 22.16 2.02 -6.71
N ASP A 185 23.00 2.96 -6.27
CA ASP A 185 24.22 3.35 -6.99
C ASP A 185 25.12 2.14 -7.27
N LEU A 186 25.30 1.25 -6.28
CA LEU A 186 26.11 0.03 -6.45
C LEU A 186 25.47 -0.98 -7.41
N ALA A 187 24.14 -1.12 -7.39
CA ALA A 187 23.43 -2.02 -8.29
C ALA A 187 23.49 -1.51 -9.74
N GLU A 188 23.28 -0.23 -9.97
CA GLU A 188 23.37 0.40 -11.28
C GLU A 188 24.78 0.30 -11.89
N ALA A 189 25.82 0.45 -11.05
CA ALA A 189 27.18 0.31 -11.50
C ALA A 189 27.59 -1.15 -11.83
N ALA A 190 26.82 -2.14 -11.37
CA ALA A 190 27.09 -3.56 -11.56
C ALA A 190 26.30 -4.18 -12.72
N LEU A 191 25.27 -3.50 -13.23
CA LEU A 191 24.38 -3.94 -14.32
C LEU A 191 24.79 -3.31 -15.66
#